data_14ff474a35ca3cc3d421ade19d3a1091
#
_entry.id   14ff474a35ca3cc3d421ade19d3a1091
#
_cell.length_a   1.000
_cell.length_b   1.000
_cell.length_c   1.000
_cell.angle_alpha   90.00
_cell.angle_beta   90.00
_cell.angle_gamma   90.00
#
_symmetry.space_group_name_H-M   'P 1'
#
loop_
_entity.id
_entity.type
_entity.pdbx_description
1 polymer ?
#
loop_
_entity_poly.entity_id
_entity_poly.type
_entity_poly.pdbx_seq_one_letter_code
_entity_poly.pdbx_strand_id
1 'polypeptide(L)'
;MESAFSGIIEWFFPDGIDSAEALLLIVGLIAQAMFSARFLVQWVVSEKKRESVIPLAFWYLSLSGGIMLFCYAIMRKDPVIMLGQGTGIFIYSRNLYLIYRKRRDDAA
;
A
#
# COMPACT_ATOMS: atom_id res chain seq x y z
N MET A 1 4.38 27.85 -10.57
CA MET A 1 4.17 26.43 -10.43
C MET A 1 5.45 25.61 -10.52
N GLU A 2 6.27 25.83 -11.55
CA GLU A 2 7.57 25.16 -11.68
C GLU A 2 8.48 25.41 -10.49
N SER A 3 8.54 26.65 -9.98
CA SER A 3 9.41 26.98 -8.84
C SER A 3 8.99 26.25 -7.55
N ALA A 4 7.67 26.08 -7.31
CA ALA A 4 7.18 25.35 -6.15
C ALA A 4 7.47 23.85 -6.28
N PHE A 5 7.27 23.30 -7.48
CA PHE A 5 7.57 21.90 -7.76
C PHE A 5 9.06 21.60 -7.64
N SER A 6 9.88 22.49 -8.22
CA SER A 6 11.35 22.39 -8.12
C SER A 6 11.82 22.46 -6.68
N GLY A 7 11.23 23.36 -5.88
CA GLY A 7 11.56 23.48 -4.47
C GLY A 7 11.26 22.22 -3.67
N ILE A 8 10.12 21.57 -3.94
CA ILE A 8 9.75 20.32 -3.28
C ILE A 8 10.75 19.22 -3.64
N ILE A 9 11.10 19.10 -4.91
CA ILE A 9 12.06 18.09 -5.37
C ILE A 9 13.44 18.34 -4.76
N GLU A 10 13.89 19.60 -4.73
CA GLU A 10 15.18 19.95 -4.12
C GLU A 10 15.22 19.63 -2.63
N TRP A 11 14.09 19.81 -1.94
CA TRP A 11 14.02 19.49 -0.52
C TRP A 11 14.19 17.98 -0.25
N PHE A 12 13.52 17.15 -1.06
CA PHE A 12 13.63 15.69 -0.93
C PHE A 12 14.91 15.12 -1.52
N PHE A 13 15.42 15.73 -2.58
CA PHE A 13 16.57 15.23 -3.33
C PHE A 13 17.55 16.37 -3.58
N PRO A 14 18.29 16.83 -2.54
CA PRO A 14 19.20 17.97 -2.69
C PRO A 14 20.29 17.76 -3.74
N ASP A 15 20.73 16.52 -3.94
CA ASP A 15 21.78 16.16 -4.90
C ASP A 15 21.23 15.80 -6.27
N GLY A 16 19.92 16.01 -6.48
CA GLY A 16 19.26 15.68 -7.74
C GLY A 16 18.72 14.26 -7.75
N ILE A 17 18.02 13.93 -8.83
CA ILE A 17 17.41 12.60 -9.01
C ILE A 17 17.99 11.99 -10.30
N ASP A 18 18.63 10.83 -10.17
CA ASP A 18 19.04 10.06 -11.34
C ASP A 18 17.87 9.17 -11.83
N SER A 19 18.10 8.45 -12.93
CA SER A 19 17.05 7.61 -13.54
C SER A 19 16.60 6.49 -12.61
N ALA A 20 17.53 5.88 -11.89
CA ALA A 20 17.22 4.80 -10.97
C ALA A 20 16.39 5.29 -9.78
N GLU A 21 16.75 6.43 -9.22
CA GLU A 21 16.00 7.04 -8.13
C GLU A 21 14.60 7.48 -8.56
N ALA A 22 14.50 8.04 -9.79
CA ALA A 22 13.21 8.44 -10.33
C ALA A 22 12.29 7.23 -10.50
N LEU A 23 12.80 6.13 -11.05
CA LEU A 23 12.04 4.89 -11.20
C LEU A 23 11.59 4.35 -9.85
N LEU A 24 12.50 4.33 -8.89
CA LEU A 24 12.22 3.84 -7.54
C LEU A 24 11.15 4.70 -6.85
N LEU A 25 11.23 6.02 -7.01
CA LEU A 25 10.25 6.95 -6.48
C LEU A 25 8.87 6.70 -7.08
N ILE A 26 8.79 6.51 -8.40
CA ILE A 26 7.52 6.24 -9.09
C ILE A 26 6.91 4.93 -8.58
N VAL A 27 7.71 3.88 -8.48
CA VAL A 27 7.24 2.58 -7.97
C VAL A 27 6.72 2.74 -6.54
N GLY A 28 7.45 3.45 -5.69
CA GLY A 28 7.03 3.69 -4.32
C GLY A 28 5.74 4.49 -4.23
N LEU A 29 5.56 5.50 -5.07
CA LEU A 29 4.34 6.31 -5.09
C LEU A 29 3.14 5.49 -5.58
N ILE A 30 3.32 4.65 -6.60
CA ILE A 30 2.26 3.76 -7.08
C ILE A 30 1.88 2.77 -5.97
N ALA A 31 2.87 2.17 -5.32
CA ALA A 31 2.64 1.25 -4.21
C ALA A 31 1.88 1.92 -3.07
N GLN A 32 2.28 3.14 -2.72
CA GLN A 32 1.61 3.90 -1.66
C GLN A 32 0.18 4.27 -2.06
N ALA A 33 -0.04 4.65 -3.32
CA ALA A 33 -1.38 4.96 -3.81
C ALA A 33 -2.31 3.75 -3.71
N MET A 34 -1.82 2.57 -4.11
CA MET A 34 -2.59 1.32 -3.98
C MET A 34 -2.88 1.00 -2.52
N PHE A 35 -1.88 1.14 -1.68
CA PHE A 35 -2.00 0.85 -0.26
C PHE A 35 -2.99 1.81 0.42
N SER A 36 -2.94 3.09 0.06
CA SER A 36 -3.86 4.12 0.60
C SER A 36 -5.28 3.94 0.06
N ALA A 37 -5.42 3.47 -1.18
CA ALA A 37 -6.72 3.23 -1.80
C ALA A 37 -7.58 2.26 -0.99
N ARG A 38 -6.95 1.36 -0.23
CA ARG A 38 -7.67 0.42 0.64
C ARG A 38 -8.56 1.14 1.65
N PHE A 39 -8.07 2.24 2.19
CA PHE A 39 -8.85 3.04 3.15
C PHE A 39 -10.00 3.78 2.47
N LEU A 40 -9.77 4.28 1.25
CA LEU A 40 -10.82 4.95 0.49
C LEU A 40 -11.95 3.99 0.14
N VAL A 41 -11.62 2.78 -0.29
CA VAL A 41 -12.61 1.74 -0.60
C VAL A 41 -13.38 1.37 0.65
N GLN A 42 -12.70 1.15 1.75
CA GLN A 42 -13.31 0.81 3.03
C GLN A 42 -14.27 1.91 3.49
N TRP A 43 -13.85 3.16 3.38
CA TRP A 43 -14.65 4.31 3.79
C TRP A 43 -15.91 4.44 2.93
N VAL A 44 -15.76 4.38 1.59
CA VAL A 44 -16.90 4.51 0.67
C VAL A 44 -17.92 3.40 0.91
N VAL A 45 -17.48 2.16 1.04
CA VAL A 45 -18.37 1.02 1.29
C VAL A 45 -19.08 1.18 2.64
N SER A 46 -18.36 1.61 3.68
CA SER A 46 -18.94 1.83 5.00
C SER A 46 -19.98 2.94 4.98
N GLU A 47 -19.72 4.02 4.26
CA GLU A 47 -20.68 5.12 4.12
C GLU A 47 -21.96 4.66 3.42
N LYS A 48 -21.85 3.87 2.37
CA LYS A 48 -23.00 3.36 1.64
C LYS A 48 -23.86 2.43 2.48
N LYS A 49 -23.24 1.62 3.31
CA LYS A 49 -23.94 0.66 4.19
C LYS A 49 -24.34 1.27 5.53
N ARG A 50 -23.84 2.46 5.83
CA ARG A 50 -24.03 3.17 7.09
C ARG A 50 -23.61 2.34 8.30
N GLU A 51 -22.58 1.53 8.13
CA GLU A 51 -21.94 0.79 9.21
C GLU A 51 -20.48 0.53 8.83
N SER A 52 -19.63 0.35 9.81
CA SER A 52 -18.21 0.09 9.59
C SER A 52 -18.03 -1.32 9.06
N VAL A 53 -17.61 -1.45 7.82
CA VAL A 53 -17.33 -2.75 7.20
C VAL A 53 -15.99 -2.72 6.50
N ILE A 54 -15.36 -3.89 6.41
CA ILE A 54 -14.11 -4.06 5.68
C ILE A 54 -14.38 -4.95 4.47
N PRO A 55 -14.46 -4.35 3.25
CA PRO A 55 -14.74 -5.15 2.06
C PRO A 55 -13.55 -6.03 1.68
N LEU A 56 -13.80 -7.07 0.90
CA LEU A 56 -12.77 -7.99 0.44
C LEU A 56 -11.66 -7.25 -0.34
N ALA A 57 -12.04 -6.22 -1.10
CA ALA A 57 -11.08 -5.40 -1.86
C ALA A 57 -10.02 -4.76 -0.96
N PHE A 58 -10.36 -4.42 0.30
CA PHE A 58 -9.42 -3.88 1.27
C PHE A 58 -8.22 -4.81 1.45
N TRP A 59 -8.49 -6.11 1.58
CA TRP A 59 -7.44 -7.11 1.82
C TRP A 59 -6.56 -7.31 0.58
N TYR A 60 -7.15 -7.30 -0.62
CA TYR A 60 -6.38 -7.41 -1.86
C TYR A 60 -5.50 -6.19 -2.10
N LEU A 61 -6.04 -4.98 -1.88
CA LEU A 61 -5.26 -3.76 -2.00
C LEU A 61 -4.15 -3.69 -0.95
N SER A 62 -4.45 -4.13 0.27
CA SER A 62 -3.46 -4.19 1.35
C SER A 62 -2.32 -5.13 1.00
N LEU A 63 -2.65 -6.32 0.51
CA LEU A 63 -1.63 -7.31 0.18
C LEU A 63 -0.80 -6.86 -1.02
N SER A 64 -1.45 -6.41 -2.11
CA SER A 64 -0.75 -5.97 -3.32
C SER A 64 0.14 -4.75 -3.03
N GLY A 65 -0.43 -3.71 -2.43
CA GLY A 65 0.31 -2.50 -2.08
C GLY A 65 1.39 -2.78 -1.05
N GLY A 66 1.10 -3.65 -0.09
CA GLY A 66 2.06 -4.04 0.95
C GLY A 66 3.27 -4.75 0.38
N ILE A 67 3.06 -5.68 -0.56
CA ILE A 67 4.16 -6.39 -1.23
C ILE A 67 5.01 -5.40 -2.03
N MET A 68 4.38 -4.49 -2.77
CA MET A 68 5.11 -3.47 -3.54
C MET A 68 5.90 -2.55 -2.61
N LEU A 69 5.32 -2.12 -1.49
CA LEU A 69 6.01 -1.27 -0.52
C LEU A 69 7.15 -2.03 0.15
N PHE A 70 6.98 -3.31 0.42
CA PHE A 70 8.04 -4.13 0.99
C PHE A 70 9.23 -4.22 0.03
N CYS A 71 8.98 -4.48 -1.26
CA CYS A 71 10.03 -4.50 -2.27
C CYS A 71 10.72 -3.13 -2.39
N TYR A 72 9.93 -2.06 -2.38
CA TYR A 72 10.46 -0.70 -2.38
C TYR A 72 11.38 -0.47 -1.17
N ALA A 73 10.95 -0.92 0.01
CA ALA A 73 11.72 -0.76 1.24
C ALA A 73 13.05 -1.53 1.20
N ILE A 74 13.05 -2.73 0.60
CA ILE A 74 14.30 -3.50 0.40
C ILE A 74 15.26 -2.71 -0.47
N MET A 75 14.76 -2.15 -1.57
CA MET A 75 15.59 -1.39 -2.50
C MET A 75 16.10 -0.10 -1.85
N ARG A 76 15.34 0.49 -0.94
CA ARG A 76 15.74 1.67 -0.17
C ARG A 76 16.54 1.32 1.07
N LYS A 77 16.66 0.05 1.41
CA LYS A 77 17.33 -0.43 2.64
C LYS A 77 16.71 0.21 3.89
N ASP A 78 15.38 0.25 3.92
CA ASP A 78 14.62 0.86 5.02
C ASP A 78 14.05 -0.24 5.92
N PRO A 79 14.70 -0.52 7.07
CA PRO A 79 14.26 -1.60 7.94
C PRO A 79 12.92 -1.31 8.62
N VAL A 80 12.55 -0.05 8.81
CA VAL A 80 11.29 0.33 9.46
C VAL A 80 10.11 -0.07 8.57
N ILE A 81 10.15 0.32 7.30
CA ILE A 81 9.09 -0.02 6.34
C ILE A 81 9.09 -1.52 6.08
N MET A 82 10.26 -2.15 5.98
CA MET A 82 10.37 -3.61 5.79
C MET A 82 9.65 -4.36 6.90
N LEU A 83 9.91 -3.99 8.14
CA LEU A 83 9.29 -4.65 9.29
C LEU A 83 7.77 -4.43 9.31
N GLY A 84 7.33 -3.19 9.10
CA GLY A 84 5.91 -2.87 9.08
C GLY A 84 5.16 -3.58 7.97
N GLN A 85 5.67 -3.52 6.75
CA GLN A 85 5.01 -4.17 5.61
C GLN A 85 5.10 -5.69 5.67
N GLY A 86 6.22 -6.23 6.14
CA GLY A 86 6.38 -7.67 6.32
C GLY A 86 5.35 -8.24 7.29
N THR A 87 5.18 -7.58 8.43
CA THR A 87 4.15 -7.95 9.39
C THR A 87 2.75 -7.85 8.77
N GLY A 88 2.51 -6.76 8.05
CA GLY A 88 1.22 -6.55 7.38
C GLY A 88 0.92 -7.63 6.35
N ILE A 89 1.89 -8.00 5.52
CA ILE A 89 1.72 -9.05 4.50
C ILE A 89 1.27 -10.36 5.15
N PHE A 90 1.90 -10.72 6.25
CA PHE A 90 1.53 -11.93 7.01
C PHE A 90 0.07 -11.83 7.48
N ILE A 91 -0.32 -10.71 8.06
CA ILE A 91 -1.67 -10.50 8.59
C ILE A 91 -2.70 -10.49 7.45
N TYR A 92 -2.42 -9.79 6.34
CA TYR A 92 -3.34 -9.70 5.21
C TYR A 92 -3.56 -11.07 4.57
N SER A 93 -2.49 -11.84 4.41
CA SER A 93 -2.57 -13.20 3.87
C SER A 93 -3.41 -14.11 4.76
N ARG A 94 -3.23 -14.02 6.06
CA ARG A 94 -4.00 -14.81 7.03
C ARG A 94 -5.48 -14.43 7.00
N ASN A 95 -5.78 -13.14 6.91
CA ASN A 95 -7.18 -12.69 6.85
C ASN A 95 -7.86 -13.17 5.57
N LEU A 96 -7.17 -13.10 4.43
CA LEU A 96 -7.71 -13.63 3.16
C LEU A 96 -7.97 -15.13 3.26
N TYR A 97 -7.04 -15.87 3.84
CA TYR A 97 -7.21 -17.31 4.04
C TYR A 97 -8.46 -17.61 4.88
N LEU A 98 -8.64 -16.88 5.98
CA LEU A 98 -9.78 -17.08 6.86
C LEU A 98 -11.11 -16.72 6.18
N ILE A 99 -11.13 -15.68 5.36
CA ILE A 99 -12.31 -15.29 4.60
C ILE A 99 -12.70 -16.37 3.61
N TYR A 100 -11.75 -16.90 2.85
CA TYR A 100 -12.02 -17.95 1.87
C TYR A 100 -12.43 -19.26 2.53
N ARG A 101 -11.79 -19.60 3.65
CA ARG A 101 -12.15 -20.79 4.41
C ARG A 101 -13.59 -20.71 4.89
N LYS A 102 -13.99 -19.56 5.44
CA LYS A 102 -15.36 -19.37 5.91
C LYS A 102 -16.37 -19.47 4.77
N ARG A 103 -16.08 -18.86 3.62
CA ARG A 103 -16.94 -18.94 2.45
C ARG A 103 -17.11 -20.38 1.96
N ARG A 104 -16.01 -21.13 1.94
CA ARG A 104 -16.05 -22.54 1.55
C ARG A 104 -16.89 -23.37 2.52
N ASP A 105 -16.71 -23.16 3.83
CA ASP A 105 -17.45 -23.87 4.85
C ASP A 105 -18.95 -23.51 4.80
N ASP A 106 -19.27 -22.24 4.58
CA ASP A 106 -20.65 -21.79 4.45
C ASP A 106 -21.32 -22.32 3.17
N ALA A 107 -20.55 -22.55 2.11
CA ALA A 107 -21.06 -23.11 0.85
C ALA A 107 -21.28 -24.63 0.95
N ALA A 108 -20.60 -25.30 1.86
CA ALA A 108 -20.75 -26.73 2.08
C ALA A 108 -21.94 -27.00 3.00
#